data_392ecb6d447464e48effa450a0aa6eb9
#
_entry.id   392ecb6d447464e48effa450a0aa6eb9
#
_cell.length_a   1.000
_cell.length_b   1.000
_cell.length_c   1.000
_cell.angle_alpha   90.00
_cell.angle_beta   90.00
_cell.angle_gamma   90.00
#
_symmetry.space_group_name_H-M   'P 1'
#
loop_
_entity.id
_entity.type
_entity.pdbx_description
1 polymer ?
#
loop_
_entity_poly.entity_id
_entity_poly.type
_entity_poly.pdbx_seq_one_letter_code
_entity_poly.pdbx_strand_id
1 'polypeptide(L)'
;MAPSTGSYLAGSRLFGLVLVCLLMAAATTTSGYRPDPVTGFPQQSIVVDSWPGDKKVAVCFVFYVEVWGFGHGPDFRPDMVKRKPDLVNEYYRQYGINEGIDRIGRLFARLDVPLSVALSALFPDQRPEIWKSFREIQPGASIIAHGMNNSTEQLPLAQGLKAQEVYVGKTLDLVEKSVGVRPKGWSSPSVYANVDTYTATAAEGIKYSLDAMDSDELSRLQTPSGSLLMIPYPVVTVDMGQNLARQQMPVMLEQLWTDYVMELVHEAEVDPDRPATVVAIGIHPFVSGTPSGAAALRRVLERIKEEKLVWLTDVDSIYDHALGQ
;
A
#
# COMPACT_ATOMS: atom_id res chain seq x y z
N MET A 1 72.04 -39.29 -3.65
CA MET A 1 71.86 -40.02 -4.90
C MET A 1 70.62 -39.49 -5.62
N ALA A 2 70.83 -38.71 -6.60
CA ALA A 2 69.86 -38.44 -7.67
C ALA A 2 70.02 -39.56 -8.74
N PRO A 3 69.25 -39.63 -9.84
CA PRO A 3 68.06 -38.94 -10.31
C PRO A 3 67.09 -39.89 -11.02
N SER A 4 65.97 -39.41 -11.55
CA SER A 4 65.52 -39.49 -12.94
C SER A 4 64.05 -39.09 -13.08
N THR A 5 63.72 -38.01 -13.70
CA THR A 5 63.29 -37.73 -15.07
C THR A 5 62.08 -38.57 -15.57
N GLY A 6 61.07 -37.87 -15.98
CA GLY A 6 59.97 -38.38 -16.75
C GLY A 6 58.88 -37.33 -17.01
N SER A 7 59.06 -36.70 -18.16
CA SER A 7 58.25 -35.62 -18.76
C SER A 7 56.97 -36.12 -19.47
N TYR A 8 56.16 -35.11 -19.83
CA TYR A 8 55.11 -35.06 -20.86
C TYR A 8 53.75 -35.68 -20.47
N LEU A 9 52.63 -34.93 -20.56
CA LEU A 9 52.08 -34.25 -21.71
C LEU A 9 51.06 -33.20 -21.29
N ALA A 10 51.20 -32.03 -21.85
CA ALA A 10 50.18 -31.00 -21.93
C ALA A 10 49.08 -31.40 -22.90
N GLY A 11 47.85 -31.13 -22.58
CA GLY A 11 46.73 -31.41 -23.47
C GLY A 11 45.46 -30.66 -23.02
N SER A 12 45.39 -29.40 -23.45
CA SER A 12 44.17 -28.69 -23.90
C SER A 12 42.83 -29.15 -23.36
N ARG A 13 42.31 -28.48 -22.37
CA ARG A 13 40.85 -28.26 -22.16
C ARG A 13 40.62 -26.84 -21.66
N LEU A 14 40.88 -25.88 -22.55
CA LEU A 14 40.47 -24.48 -22.37
C LEU A 14 39.69 -24.11 -23.63
N PHE A 15 38.43 -24.52 -23.70
CA PHE A 15 37.44 -23.99 -24.65
C PHE A 15 36.09 -24.60 -24.26
N GLY A 16 35.36 -23.91 -23.42
CA GLY A 16 34.04 -24.38 -23.01
C GLY A 16 33.33 -23.55 -21.97
N LEU A 17 33.81 -22.36 -21.62
CA LEU A 17 33.20 -21.56 -20.59
C LEU A 17 33.09 -20.05 -20.92
N VAL A 18 32.95 -19.71 -22.19
CA VAL A 18 32.79 -18.29 -22.63
C VAL A 18 31.54 -18.08 -23.50
N LEU A 19 30.69 -19.09 -23.67
CA LEU A 19 29.52 -18.96 -24.56
C LEU A 19 28.16 -19.03 -23.85
N VAL A 20 28.08 -18.85 -22.52
CA VAL A 20 26.82 -18.80 -21.81
C VAL A 20 26.50 -17.40 -21.24
N CYS A 21 27.45 -16.47 -21.24
CA CYS A 21 27.23 -15.10 -20.75
C CYS A 21 26.91 -14.04 -21.84
N LEU A 22 26.66 -14.42 -23.06
CA LEU A 22 26.42 -13.48 -24.18
C LEU A 22 25.08 -13.64 -24.89
N LEU A 23 24.12 -14.35 -24.29
CA LEU A 23 22.76 -14.50 -24.84
C LEU A 23 21.66 -13.85 -24.01
N MET A 24 22.00 -12.97 -23.04
CA MET A 24 21.03 -12.14 -22.34
C MET A 24 21.10 -10.64 -22.64
N ALA A 25 21.74 -10.24 -23.72
CA ALA A 25 21.87 -8.85 -24.14
C ALA A 25 21.27 -8.57 -25.50
N ALA A 26 20.12 -9.13 -25.80
CA ALA A 26 19.33 -8.75 -26.97
C ALA A 26 17.83 -8.87 -26.66
N ALA A 27 17.39 -8.27 -25.54
CA ALA A 27 16.00 -7.86 -25.39
C ALA A 27 15.92 -6.44 -25.95
N THR A 28 15.42 -6.37 -27.15
CA THR A 28 15.03 -5.20 -27.91
C THR A 28 14.46 -4.10 -27.02
N THR A 29 15.09 -2.94 -27.08
CA THR A 29 14.58 -1.64 -26.67
C THR A 29 13.28 -1.31 -27.41
N THR A 30 12.18 -1.83 -26.96
CA THR A 30 10.85 -1.33 -27.30
C THR A 30 10.09 -1.08 -26.02
N SER A 31 9.80 0.21 -25.80
CA SER A 31 9.02 0.75 -24.69
C SER A 31 9.75 0.76 -23.35
N GLY A 32 9.95 1.90 -22.73
CA GLY A 32 10.42 2.31 -21.42
C GLY A 32 10.30 1.40 -20.19
N TYR A 33 10.10 0.07 -20.39
CA TYR A 33 10.08 -0.94 -19.35
C TYR A 33 11.49 -1.34 -18.94
N ARG A 34 11.74 -1.39 -17.63
CA ARG A 34 12.94 -1.92 -16.99
C ARG A 34 12.53 -2.98 -15.97
N PRO A 35 13.40 -3.94 -15.60
CA PRO A 35 13.11 -4.86 -14.51
C PRO A 35 12.95 -4.08 -13.20
N ASP A 36 11.85 -4.32 -12.48
CA ASP A 36 11.70 -3.86 -11.12
C ASP A 36 12.70 -4.63 -10.22
N PRO A 37 13.53 -3.94 -9.43
CA PRO A 37 14.58 -4.59 -8.65
C PRO A 37 14.06 -5.47 -7.52
N VAL A 38 12.80 -5.31 -7.11
CA VAL A 38 12.18 -6.06 -6.01
C VAL A 38 11.49 -7.33 -6.52
N THR A 39 10.67 -7.21 -7.54
CA THR A 39 9.86 -8.33 -8.07
C THR A 39 10.50 -9.01 -9.28
N GLY A 40 11.38 -8.33 -9.99
CA GLY A 40 11.93 -8.77 -11.27
C GLY A 40 10.96 -8.59 -12.44
N PHE A 41 9.73 -8.15 -12.21
CA PHE A 41 8.76 -7.90 -13.29
C PHE A 41 9.12 -6.65 -14.08
N PRO A 42 8.75 -6.57 -15.37
CA PRO A 42 8.89 -5.33 -16.14
C PRO A 42 8.09 -4.19 -15.49
N GLN A 43 8.75 -3.06 -15.25
CA GLN A 43 8.17 -1.86 -14.68
C GLN A 43 8.42 -0.66 -15.56
N GLN A 44 7.45 0.24 -15.67
CA GLN A 44 7.54 1.49 -16.41
C GLN A 44 7.04 2.65 -15.54
N SER A 45 7.79 3.74 -15.45
CA SER A 45 7.31 4.98 -14.82
C SER A 45 6.14 5.56 -15.62
N ILE A 46 5.12 6.02 -14.91
CA ILE A 46 3.98 6.75 -15.48
C ILE A 46 4.15 8.22 -15.10
N VAL A 47 4.50 9.01 -16.08
CA VAL A 47 4.66 10.45 -15.91
C VAL A 47 3.29 11.11 -15.93
N VAL A 48 2.99 11.88 -14.90
CA VAL A 48 1.82 12.75 -14.82
C VAL A 48 2.35 14.18 -14.74
N ASP A 49 2.01 15.01 -15.70
CA ASP A 49 2.50 16.41 -15.72
C ASP A 49 1.84 17.26 -14.64
N SER A 50 0.55 17.09 -14.46
CA SER A 50 -0.22 17.74 -13.39
C SER A 50 -1.48 16.97 -13.03
N TRP A 51 -1.95 17.16 -11.81
CA TRP A 51 -3.25 16.73 -11.33
C TRP A 51 -4.35 17.74 -11.66
N PRO A 52 -5.64 17.41 -11.49
CA PRO A 52 -6.76 18.33 -11.75
C PRO A 52 -6.55 19.72 -11.14
N GLY A 53 -6.73 20.78 -11.94
CA GLY A 53 -6.53 22.16 -11.53
C GLY A 53 -5.06 22.57 -11.41
N ASP A 54 -4.19 21.99 -12.25
CA ASP A 54 -2.74 22.27 -12.33
C ASP A 54 -2.00 22.01 -11.01
N LYS A 55 -2.49 21.01 -10.25
CA LYS A 55 -1.87 20.59 -9.00
C LYS A 55 -0.64 19.71 -9.26
N LYS A 56 0.31 19.70 -8.32
CA LYS A 56 1.56 18.94 -8.45
C LYS A 56 1.68 17.79 -7.45
N VAL A 57 0.93 17.83 -6.35
CA VAL A 57 1.00 16.80 -5.31
C VAL A 57 -0.41 16.26 -5.06
N ALA A 58 -0.67 15.01 -5.45
CA ALA A 58 -1.89 14.32 -5.05
C ALA A 58 -1.72 13.74 -3.64
N VAL A 59 -2.62 14.07 -2.73
CA VAL A 59 -2.61 13.52 -1.37
C VAL A 59 -3.91 12.76 -1.14
N CYS A 60 -3.79 11.48 -0.79
CA CYS A 60 -4.91 10.65 -0.41
C CYS A 60 -4.70 10.03 0.96
N PHE A 61 -5.81 9.87 1.69
CA PHE A 61 -5.81 9.18 2.98
C PHE A 61 -6.42 7.80 2.79
N VAL A 62 -5.68 6.77 3.23
CA VAL A 62 -6.10 5.37 3.19
C VAL A 62 -6.47 4.95 4.60
N PHE A 63 -7.75 4.79 4.85
CA PHE A 63 -8.31 4.43 6.13
C PHE A 63 -8.51 2.93 6.23
N TYR A 64 -7.80 2.29 7.15
CA TYR A 64 -7.82 0.85 7.34
C TYR A 64 -8.98 0.43 8.24
N VAL A 65 -9.99 -0.19 7.64
CA VAL A 65 -11.16 -0.76 8.34
C VAL A 65 -10.99 -2.27 8.41
N GLU A 66 -10.42 -2.74 9.49
CA GLU A 66 -9.83 -4.07 9.63
C GLU A 66 -10.47 -4.90 10.73
N VAL A 67 -10.38 -6.21 10.56
CA VAL A 67 -10.63 -7.21 11.62
C VAL A 67 -9.46 -8.19 11.67
N TRP A 68 -9.28 -8.79 12.84
CA TRP A 68 -8.28 -9.82 13.12
C TRP A 68 -8.91 -11.00 13.84
N GLY A 69 -8.29 -12.17 13.72
CA GLY A 69 -8.51 -13.26 14.66
C GLY A 69 -8.08 -12.85 16.08
N PHE A 70 -8.70 -13.42 17.10
CA PHE A 70 -8.33 -13.13 18.48
C PHE A 70 -6.84 -13.47 18.73
N GLY A 71 -6.08 -12.50 19.24
CA GLY A 71 -4.65 -12.63 19.48
C GLY A 71 -3.74 -12.47 18.24
N HIS A 72 -4.27 -12.04 17.09
CA HIS A 72 -3.55 -11.98 15.81
C HIS A 72 -3.46 -10.56 15.21
N GLY A 73 -3.82 -9.55 15.93
CA GLY A 73 -3.71 -8.17 15.47
C GLY A 73 -2.47 -7.46 16.01
N PRO A 74 -2.25 -6.18 15.60
CA PRO A 74 -1.12 -5.40 16.07
C PRO A 74 -1.17 -5.14 17.58
N ASP A 75 0.00 -5.08 18.21
CA ASP A 75 0.16 -4.94 19.65
C ASP A 75 0.72 -3.56 20.01
N PHE A 76 -0.06 -2.76 20.74
CA PHE A 76 0.47 -1.52 21.33
C PHE A 76 1.30 -1.80 22.62
N ARG A 77 1.13 -2.99 23.19
CA ARG A 77 1.85 -3.48 24.38
C ARG A 77 2.51 -4.83 24.05
N PRO A 78 3.63 -4.83 23.32
CA PRO A 78 4.34 -6.08 22.93
C PRO A 78 4.77 -6.93 24.12
N ASP A 79 5.01 -6.30 25.28
CA ASP A 79 5.32 -6.98 26.56
C ASP A 79 4.15 -7.84 27.10
N MET A 80 2.93 -7.60 26.59
CA MET A 80 1.73 -8.31 27.04
C MET A 80 1.33 -9.50 26.15
N VAL A 81 1.94 -9.68 24.96
CA VAL A 81 1.59 -10.75 24.02
C VAL A 81 1.77 -12.16 24.58
N LYS A 82 2.61 -12.32 25.63
CA LYS A 82 2.80 -13.60 26.33
C LYS A 82 1.63 -13.96 27.24
N ARG A 83 0.76 -13.04 27.55
CA ARG A 83 -0.46 -13.30 28.35
C ARG A 83 -1.46 -14.11 27.53
N LYS A 84 -2.11 -15.06 28.14
CA LYS A 84 -3.11 -15.93 27.49
C LYS A 84 -4.36 -16.00 28.37
N PRO A 85 -5.47 -15.32 28.00
CA PRO A 85 -5.66 -14.43 26.85
C PRO A 85 -5.04 -13.04 27.06
N ASP A 86 -4.65 -12.39 25.95
CA ASP A 86 -4.17 -11.01 25.94
C ASP A 86 -5.34 -10.03 25.70
N LEU A 87 -6.05 -9.70 26.76
CA LEU A 87 -7.21 -8.80 26.67
C LEU A 87 -6.84 -7.33 26.47
N VAL A 88 -5.61 -6.93 26.84
CA VAL A 88 -5.21 -5.51 26.75
C VAL A 88 -5.08 -5.09 25.28
N ASN A 89 -4.35 -5.85 24.48
CA ASN A 89 -4.23 -5.56 23.05
C ASN A 89 -5.54 -5.78 22.30
N GLU A 90 -6.39 -6.73 22.72
CA GLU A 90 -7.74 -6.88 22.17
C GLU A 90 -8.61 -5.65 22.42
N TYR A 91 -8.66 -5.13 23.64
CA TYR A 91 -9.43 -3.91 23.96
C TYR A 91 -8.90 -2.69 23.21
N TYR A 92 -7.58 -2.60 23.00
CA TYR A 92 -6.99 -1.53 22.21
C TYR A 92 -7.50 -1.54 20.76
N ARG A 93 -7.51 -2.69 20.11
CA ARG A 93 -8.07 -2.84 18.76
C ARG A 93 -9.57 -2.57 18.72
N GLN A 94 -10.32 -3.08 19.71
CA GLN A 94 -11.77 -2.85 19.81
C GLN A 94 -12.12 -1.37 20.03
N TYR A 95 -11.28 -0.61 20.76
CA TYR A 95 -11.47 0.84 20.89
C TYR A 95 -11.47 1.53 19.52
N GLY A 96 -10.52 1.17 18.65
CA GLY A 96 -10.48 1.70 17.27
C GLY A 96 -11.77 1.40 16.52
N ILE A 97 -12.27 0.16 16.59
CA ILE A 97 -13.49 -0.26 15.93
C ILE A 97 -14.72 0.48 16.48
N ASN A 98 -14.85 0.54 17.79
CA ASN A 98 -16.05 1.08 18.44
C ASN A 98 -16.14 2.61 18.37
N GLU A 99 -15.01 3.31 18.47
CA GLU A 99 -14.95 4.77 18.60
C GLU A 99 -14.22 5.43 17.42
N GLY A 100 -13.12 4.83 16.99
CA GLY A 100 -12.20 5.43 16.02
C GLY A 100 -12.80 5.51 14.62
N ILE A 101 -13.54 4.50 14.19
CA ILE A 101 -14.16 4.47 12.86
C ILE A 101 -15.16 5.62 12.69
N ASP A 102 -16.08 5.79 13.62
CA ASP A 102 -17.06 6.89 13.59
C ASP A 102 -16.37 8.25 13.64
N ARG A 103 -15.36 8.41 14.50
CA ARG A 103 -14.64 9.67 14.68
C ARG A 103 -13.91 10.11 13.42
N ILE A 104 -13.21 9.20 12.75
CA ILE A 104 -12.51 9.48 11.48
C ILE A 104 -13.53 9.75 10.38
N GLY A 105 -14.55 8.91 10.21
CA GLY A 105 -15.60 9.13 9.22
C GLY A 105 -16.23 10.51 9.31
N ARG A 106 -16.62 10.93 10.52
CA ARG A 106 -17.19 12.27 10.75
C ARG A 106 -16.18 13.40 10.56
N LEU A 107 -14.90 13.18 10.87
CA LEU A 107 -13.86 14.17 10.64
C LEU A 107 -13.73 14.50 9.15
N PHE A 108 -13.58 13.48 8.31
CA PHE A 108 -13.44 13.64 6.87
C PHE A 108 -14.72 14.23 6.24
N ALA A 109 -15.90 13.78 6.66
CA ALA A 109 -17.18 14.33 6.19
C ALA A 109 -17.32 15.83 6.52
N ARG A 110 -16.97 16.25 7.75
CA ARG A 110 -17.04 17.67 8.15
C ARG A 110 -16.08 18.56 7.38
N LEU A 111 -14.91 18.05 7.03
CA LEU A 111 -13.90 18.81 6.29
C LEU A 111 -14.11 18.72 4.77
N ASP A 112 -15.07 17.92 4.32
CA ASP A 112 -15.31 17.67 2.90
C ASP A 112 -14.01 17.23 2.19
N VAL A 113 -13.35 16.21 2.77
CA VAL A 113 -12.13 15.61 2.21
C VAL A 113 -12.45 14.20 1.77
N PRO A 114 -12.12 13.81 0.53
CA PRO A 114 -12.29 12.44 0.04
C PRO A 114 -11.51 11.44 0.89
N LEU A 115 -12.08 10.22 1.05
CA LEU A 115 -11.50 9.16 1.86
C LEU A 115 -11.47 7.85 1.07
N SER A 116 -10.32 7.19 1.07
CA SER A 116 -10.20 5.82 0.59
C SER A 116 -10.21 4.85 1.78
N VAL A 117 -10.90 3.74 1.64
CA VAL A 117 -11.05 2.74 2.70
C VAL A 117 -10.44 1.41 2.26
N ALA A 118 -9.37 1.00 2.91
CA ALA A 118 -8.83 -0.35 2.80
C ALA A 118 -9.66 -1.27 3.71
N LEU A 119 -10.53 -2.08 3.09
CA LEU A 119 -11.56 -2.86 3.78
C LEU A 119 -11.18 -4.34 3.87
N SER A 120 -11.04 -4.86 5.10
CA SER A 120 -11.05 -6.30 5.34
C SER A 120 -12.43 -6.87 4.97
N ALA A 121 -12.45 -7.86 4.07
CA ALA A 121 -13.70 -8.40 3.51
C ALA A 121 -14.67 -8.96 4.55
N LEU A 122 -14.17 -9.43 5.69
CA LEU A 122 -14.98 -9.95 6.80
C LEU A 122 -15.51 -8.87 7.73
N PHE A 123 -15.06 -7.61 7.62
CA PHE A 123 -15.49 -6.54 8.52
C PHE A 123 -17.00 -6.29 8.47
N PRO A 124 -17.65 -6.15 7.29
CA PRO A 124 -19.08 -5.91 7.21
C PRO A 124 -19.94 -6.99 7.88
N ASP A 125 -19.56 -8.25 7.74
CA ASP A 125 -20.29 -9.37 8.34
C ASP A 125 -20.05 -9.48 9.87
N GLN A 126 -18.85 -9.12 10.33
CA GLN A 126 -18.49 -9.18 11.75
C GLN A 126 -18.94 -7.95 12.54
N ARG A 127 -19.12 -6.81 11.89
CA ARG A 127 -19.47 -5.51 12.50
C ARG A 127 -20.53 -4.76 11.66
N PRO A 128 -21.70 -5.38 11.38
CA PRO A 128 -22.65 -4.87 10.41
C PRO A 128 -23.19 -3.48 10.78
N GLU A 129 -23.45 -3.20 12.06
CA GLU A 129 -23.99 -1.91 12.48
C GLU A 129 -22.95 -0.79 12.35
N ILE A 130 -21.69 -1.07 12.67
CA ILE A 130 -20.60 -0.09 12.54
C ILE A 130 -20.36 0.20 11.05
N TRP A 131 -20.33 -0.84 10.22
CA TRP A 131 -20.17 -0.68 8.77
C TRP A 131 -21.30 0.12 8.15
N LYS A 132 -22.55 -0.19 8.51
CA LYS A 132 -23.72 0.55 8.04
C LYS A 132 -23.64 2.02 8.41
N SER A 133 -23.40 2.33 9.70
CA SER A 133 -23.25 3.71 10.16
C SER A 133 -22.12 4.45 9.45
N PHE A 134 -20.98 3.80 9.25
CA PHE A 134 -19.86 4.39 8.52
C PHE A 134 -20.24 4.71 7.07
N ARG A 135 -20.93 3.81 6.37
CA ARG A 135 -21.39 4.04 4.99
C ARG A 135 -22.41 5.17 4.86
N GLU A 136 -23.24 5.39 5.89
CA GLU A 136 -24.14 6.55 5.97
C GLU A 136 -23.38 7.87 6.11
N ILE A 137 -22.27 7.88 6.87
CA ILE A 137 -21.41 9.05 7.06
C ILE A 137 -20.53 9.31 5.84
N GLN A 138 -20.04 8.25 5.19
CA GLN A 138 -19.08 8.26 4.08
C GLN A 138 -19.62 7.48 2.86
N PRO A 139 -20.74 7.90 2.24
CA PRO A 139 -21.33 7.17 1.12
C PRO A 139 -20.45 7.19 -0.13
N GLY A 140 -19.62 8.22 -0.29
CA GLY A 140 -18.72 8.43 -1.43
C GLY A 140 -17.30 7.89 -1.25
N ALA A 141 -16.97 7.25 -0.12
CA ALA A 141 -15.62 6.71 0.08
C ALA A 141 -15.29 5.63 -0.96
N SER A 142 -14.13 5.72 -1.59
CA SER A 142 -13.61 4.67 -2.47
C SER A 142 -13.19 3.45 -1.64
N ILE A 143 -13.46 2.25 -2.15
CA ILE A 143 -13.20 1.01 -1.40
C ILE A 143 -12.10 0.21 -2.09
N ILE A 144 -11.07 -0.08 -1.32
CA ILE A 144 -9.91 -0.88 -1.71
C ILE A 144 -10.00 -2.22 -0.99
N ALA A 145 -9.82 -3.32 -1.70
CA ALA A 145 -9.81 -4.65 -1.07
C ALA A 145 -8.53 -4.82 -0.23
N HIS A 146 -8.71 -5.26 1.03
CA HIS A 146 -7.62 -5.44 1.99
C HIS A 146 -7.64 -6.83 2.63
N GLY A 147 -7.66 -7.87 1.78
CA GLY A 147 -7.71 -9.26 2.20
C GLY A 147 -9.00 -9.65 2.93
N MET A 148 -9.07 -10.90 3.39
CA MET A 148 -10.20 -11.41 4.18
C MET A 148 -10.24 -10.75 5.55
N ASN A 149 -9.11 -10.74 6.23
CA ASN A 149 -8.81 -10.07 7.50
C ASN A 149 -7.33 -9.70 7.51
N ASN A 150 -6.87 -9.00 8.55
CA ASN A 150 -5.47 -8.57 8.64
C ASN A 150 -4.60 -9.48 9.55
N SER A 151 -4.98 -10.76 9.72
CA SER A 151 -4.18 -11.79 10.40
C SER A 151 -3.18 -12.40 9.41
N THR A 152 -1.92 -11.96 9.47
CA THR A 152 -0.89 -12.30 8.46
C THR A 152 -0.58 -13.78 8.34
N GLU A 153 -0.71 -14.55 9.41
CA GLU A 153 -0.53 -16.01 9.44
C GLU A 153 -1.61 -16.77 8.67
N GLN A 154 -2.71 -16.10 8.30
CA GLN A 154 -3.80 -16.70 7.50
C GLN A 154 -3.64 -16.41 6.00
N LEU A 155 -2.62 -15.64 5.62
CA LEU A 155 -2.35 -15.35 4.21
C LEU A 155 -1.76 -16.56 3.50
N PRO A 156 -2.20 -16.90 2.28
CA PRO A 156 -1.76 -18.10 1.57
C PRO A 156 -0.42 -17.91 0.82
N LEU A 157 0.48 -17.05 1.31
CA LEU A 157 1.71 -16.69 0.60
C LEU A 157 2.63 -17.89 0.32
N ALA A 158 2.73 -18.83 1.26
CA ALA A 158 3.54 -20.04 1.11
C ALA A 158 2.85 -21.15 0.31
N GLN A 159 1.58 -20.97 -0.08
CA GLN A 159 0.78 -21.96 -0.80
C GLN A 159 0.82 -21.79 -2.33
N GLY A 160 1.52 -20.78 -2.81
CA GLY A 160 1.73 -20.47 -4.22
C GLY A 160 0.58 -19.73 -4.91
N LEU A 161 0.78 -19.43 -6.18
CA LEU A 161 -0.07 -18.54 -6.98
C LEU A 161 -1.54 -18.95 -6.96
N LYS A 162 -1.86 -20.24 -7.19
CA LYS A 162 -3.27 -20.68 -7.28
C LYS A 162 -4.05 -20.48 -5.99
N ALA A 163 -3.42 -20.68 -4.85
CA ALA A 163 -4.06 -20.42 -3.56
C ALA A 163 -4.29 -18.92 -3.34
N GLN A 164 -3.36 -18.08 -3.79
CA GLN A 164 -3.49 -16.63 -3.71
C GLN A 164 -4.58 -16.10 -4.66
N GLU A 165 -4.70 -16.62 -5.89
CA GLU A 165 -5.81 -16.29 -6.79
C GLU A 165 -7.16 -16.57 -6.13
N VAL A 166 -7.33 -17.77 -5.56
CA VAL A 166 -8.57 -18.13 -4.85
C VAL A 166 -8.84 -17.21 -3.65
N TYR A 167 -7.80 -16.84 -2.92
CA TYR A 167 -7.92 -15.92 -1.78
C TYR A 167 -8.34 -14.52 -2.22
N VAL A 168 -7.68 -13.96 -3.25
CA VAL A 168 -7.98 -12.65 -3.81
C VAL A 168 -9.41 -12.63 -4.38
N GLY A 169 -9.78 -13.61 -5.22
CA GLY A 169 -11.11 -13.71 -5.80
C GLY A 169 -12.21 -13.73 -4.74
N LYS A 170 -12.08 -14.57 -3.71
CA LYS A 170 -13.04 -14.61 -2.59
C LYS A 170 -13.10 -13.29 -1.82
N THR A 171 -11.96 -12.63 -1.61
CA THR A 171 -11.92 -11.31 -0.97
C THR A 171 -12.73 -10.31 -1.77
N LEU A 172 -12.49 -10.24 -3.08
CA LEU A 172 -13.20 -9.31 -3.97
C LEU A 172 -14.70 -9.58 -4.01
N ASP A 173 -15.13 -10.84 -4.07
CA ASP A 173 -16.54 -11.22 -4.08
C ASP A 173 -17.27 -10.78 -2.80
N LEU A 174 -16.62 -10.93 -1.63
CA LEU A 174 -17.20 -10.52 -0.36
C LEU A 174 -17.26 -8.99 -0.23
N VAL A 175 -16.22 -8.28 -0.65
CA VAL A 175 -16.24 -6.82 -0.65
C VAL A 175 -17.32 -6.31 -1.62
N GLU A 176 -17.36 -6.82 -2.85
CA GLU A 176 -18.40 -6.45 -3.83
C GLU A 176 -19.81 -6.69 -3.29
N LYS A 177 -20.06 -7.83 -2.66
CA LYS A 177 -21.33 -8.13 -2.00
C LYS A 177 -21.71 -7.10 -0.94
N SER A 178 -20.75 -6.58 -0.20
CA SER A 178 -21.01 -5.64 0.92
C SER A 178 -21.13 -4.18 0.49
N VAL A 179 -20.50 -3.79 -0.64
CA VAL A 179 -20.48 -2.40 -1.12
C VAL A 179 -21.24 -2.15 -2.41
N GLY A 180 -21.59 -3.23 -3.13
CA GLY A 180 -22.35 -3.18 -4.39
C GLY A 180 -21.51 -2.93 -5.64
N VAL A 181 -20.17 -2.77 -5.50
CA VAL A 181 -19.22 -2.52 -6.60
C VAL A 181 -17.95 -3.32 -6.36
N ARG A 182 -17.43 -3.96 -7.42
CA ARG A 182 -16.13 -4.66 -7.33
C ARG A 182 -15.00 -3.66 -7.18
N PRO A 183 -14.12 -3.80 -6.16
CA PRO A 183 -12.99 -2.89 -5.96
C PRO A 183 -12.04 -2.86 -7.15
N LYS A 184 -11.53 -1.68 -7.50
CA LYS A 184 -10.45 -1.51 -8.49
C LYS A 184 -9.07 -1.75 -7.85
N GLY A 185 -8.93 -1.46 -6.57
CA GLY A 185 -7.67 -1.41 -5.84
C GLY A 185 -7.44 -2.56 -4.87
N TRP A 186 -6.17 -2.83 -4.64
CA TRP A 186 -5.69 -3.77 -3.64
C TRP A 186 -4.65 -3.13 -2.73
N SER A 187 -4.75 -3.41 -1.44
CA SER A 187 -3.70 -3.19 -0.45
C SER A 187 -3.52 -4.50 0.32
N SER A 188 -2.33 -5.06 0.29
CA SER A 188 -2.06 -6.33 0.97
C SER A 188 -2.16 -6.18 2.48
N PRO A 189 -2.80 -7.13 3.20
CA PRO A 189 -2.83 -7.13 4.66
C PRO A 189 -1.43 -6.97 5.24
N SER A 190 -1.24 -5.98 6.12
CA SER A 190 0.06 -5.60 6.69
C SER A 190 1.15 -5.29 5.63
N VAL A 191 0.76 -4.91 4.41
CA VAL A 191 1.64 -4.75 3.24
C VAL A 191 2.51 -6.00 3.00
N TYR A 192 2.00 -7.17 3.41
CA TYR A 192 2.70 -8.45 3.33
C TYR A 192 2.32 -9.18 2.05
N ALA A 193 3.09 -8.92 0.99
CA ALA A 193 2.92 -9.48 -0.35
C ALA A 193 4.18 -10.26 -0.79
N ASN A 194 4.02 -11.10 -1.79
CA ASN A 194 5.11 -11.68 -2.57
C ASN A 194 4.82 -11.54 -4.08
N VAL A 195 5.71 -12.01 -4.95
CA VAL A 195 5.54 -11.88 -6.42
C VAL A 195 4.26 -12.54 -6.93
N ASP A 196 3.84 -13.66 -6.32
CA ASP A 196 2.58 -14.32 -6.67
C ASP A 196 1.36 -13.47 -6.30
N THR A 197 1.45 -12.63 -5.26
CA THR A 197 0.36 -11.72 -4.86
C THR A 197 0.04 -10.73 -5.98
N TYR A 198 1.06 -10.11 -6.59
CA TYR A 198 0.85 -9.18 -7.70
C TYR A 198 0.26 -9.89 -8.93
N THR A 199 0.73 -11.12 -9.22
CA THR A 199 0.19 -11.91 -10.32
C THR A 199 -1.26 -12.32 -10.06
N ALA A 200 -1.58 -12.76 -8.84
CA ALA A 200 -2.94 -13.14 -8.43
C ALA A 200 -3.92 -11.96 -8.46
N THR A 201 -3.51 -10.79 -7.96
CA THR A 201 -4.36 -9.59 -7.98
C THR A 201 -4.64 -9.12 -9.41
N ALA A 202 -3.65 -9.14 -10.30
CA ALA A 202 -3.83 -8.83 -11.70
C ALA A 202 -4.75 -9.85 -12.41
N ALA A 203 -4.61 -11.15 -12.11
CA ALA A 203 -5.46 -12.22 -12.65
C ALA A 203 -6.94 -12.03 -12.27
N GLU A 204 -7.21 -11.55 -11.05
CA GLU A 204 -8.57 -11.29 -10.54
C GLU A 204 -9.11 -9.91 -10.94
N GLY A 205 -8.40 -9.19 -11.81
CA GLY A 205 -8.88 -7.97 -12.45
C GLY A 205 -8.65 -6.67 -11.66
N ILE A 206 -7.85 -6.71 -10.60
CA ILE A 206 -7.38 -5.51 -9.88
C ILE A 206 -6.63 -4.60 -10.86
N LYS A 207 -6.80 -3.31 -10.71
CA LYS A 207 -6.27 -2.26 -11.58
C LYS A 207 -5.04 -1.57 -10.98
N TYR A 208 -5.03 -1.37 -9.66
CA TYR A 208 -3.92 -0.73 -8.97
C TYR A 208 -3.62 -1.38 -7.62
N SER A 209 -2.37 -1.25 -7.16
CA SER A 209 -1.91 -1.69 -5.85
C SER A 209 -1.29 -0.54 -5.07
N LEU A 210 -1.49 -0.54 -3.74
CA LEU A 210 -0.86 0.36 -2.77
C LEU A 210 0.36 -0.29 -2.09
N ASP A 211 0.90 -1.37 -2.64
CA ASP A 211 2.04 -2.06 -2.03
C ASP A 211 3.41 -1.50 -2.50
N ALA A 212 3.41 -0.40 -3.30
CA ALA A 212 4.62 0.28 -3.77
C ALA A 212 5.13 1.30 -2.74
N MET A 213 6.41 1.20 -2.37
CA MET A 213 7.02 2.04 -1.33
C MET A 213 8.33 2.71 -1.77
N ASP A 214 8.67 2.64 -3.04
CA ASP A 214 9.99 2.93 -3.60
C ASP A 214 10.05 4.19 -4.45
N SER A 215 8.94 4.92 -4.60
CA SER A 215 8.86 6.12 -5.44
C SER A 215 7.77 7.07 -4.93
N ASP A 216 7.86 8.35 -5.29
CA ASP A 216 6.79 9.35 -5.17
C ASP A 216 5.99 9.49 -6.48
N GLU A 217 6.39 8.78 -7.53
CA GLU A 217 5.74 8.76 -8.85
C GLU A 217 5.04 7.43 -9.11
N LEU A 218 4.02 7.48 -9.98
CA LEU A 218 3.31 6.29 -10.41
C LEU A 218 4.21 5.38 -11.28
N SER A 219 3.98 4.08 -11.18
CA SER A 219 4.59 3.13 -12.10
C SER A 219 3.59 2.06 -12.54
N ARG A 220 3.85 1.44 -13.68
CA ARG A 220 3.10 0.29 -14.18
C ARG A 220 3.94 -0.96 -14.06
N LEU A 221 3.49 -1.92 -13.28
CA LEU A 221 4.11 -3.22 -13.10
C LEU A 221 3.42 -4.23 -14.04
N GLN A 222 4.19 -4.90 -14.87
CA GLN A 222 3.70 -5.93 -15.79
C GLN A 222 3.90 -7.32 -15.18
N THR A 223 2.83 -7.92 -14.69
CA THR A 223 2.84 -9.31 -14.19
C THR A 223 2.52 -10.31 -15.31
N PRO A 224 2.75 -11.62 -15.09
CA PRO A 224 2.34 -12.66 -16.05
C PRO A 224 0.83 -12.67 -16.37
N SER A 225 -0.02 -12.17 -15.47
CA SER A 225 -1.49 -12.20 -15.60
C SER A 225 -2.10 -10.84 -15.98
N GLY A 226 -1.31 -9.79 -16.11
CA GLY A 226 -1.78 -8.45 -16.45
C GLY A 226 -0.95 -7.35 -15.85
N SER A 227 -1.36 -6.10 -16.03
CA SER A 227 -0.64 -4.95 -15.49
C SER A 227 -1.37 -4.33 -14.28
N LEU A 228 -0.59 -3.84 -13.33
CA LEU A 228 -1.06 -3.07 -12.17
C LEU A 228 -0.46 -1.67 -12.23
N LEU A 229 -1.28 -0.65 -11.96
CA LEU A 229 -0.75 0.67 -11.60
C LEU A 229 -0.27 0.59 -10.15
N MET A 230 1.00 0.89 -9.91
CA MET A 230 1.58 0.97 -8.57
C MET A 230 1.45 2.42 -8.10
N ILE A 231 0.65 2.61 -7.07
CA ILE A 231 0.41 3.93 -6.48
C ILE A 231 1.29 4.06 -5.23
N PRO A 232 2.12 5.10 -5.14
CA PRO A 232 3.02 5.31 -4.01
C PRO A 232 2.32 5.27 -2.65
N TYR A 233 2.82 4.40 -1.77
CA TYR A 233 2.36 4.26 -0.39
C TYR A 233 3.57 4.20 0.54
N PRO A 234 4.21 5.34 0.86
CA PRO A 234 5.41 5.37 1.66
C PRO A 234 5.15 4.83 3.07
N VAL A 235 5.91 3.82 3.49
CA VAL A 235 5.74 3.21 4.83
C VAL A 235 5.95 4.22 5.97
N VAL A 236 6.69 5.29 5.71
CA VAL A 236 6.94 6.36 6.70
C VAL A 236 5.68 7.21 6.99
N THR A 237 4.71 7.24 6.09
CA THR A 237 3.45 7.99 6.28
C THR A 237 2.35 7.19 6.96
N VAL A 238 2.62 5.93 7.33
CA VAL A 238 1.64 5.02 7.97
C VAL A 238 1.66 5.22 9.48
N ASP A 239 0.54 5.64 10.06
CA ASP A 239 0.42 5.95 11.49
C ASP A 239 0.73 4.76 12.41
N MET A 240 0.26 3.56 12.05
CA MET A 240 0.50 2.35 12.84
C MET A 240 1.99 2.03 12.95
N GLY A 241 2.74 2.06 11.84
CA GLY A 241 4.18 1.83 11.85
C GLY A 241 4.94 2.86 12.67
N GLN A 242 4.55 4.13 12.59
CA GLN A 242 5.15 5.20 13.37
C GLN A 242 4.81 5.10 14.86
N ASN A 243 3.54 4.84 15.19
CA ASN A 243 3.09 4.78 16.58
C ASN A 243 3.56 3.51 17.29
N LEU A 244 3.35 2.32 16.71
CA LEU A 244 3.65 1.06 17.39
C LEU A 244 5.12 0.67 17.31
N ALA A 245 5.75 0.76 16.13
CA ALA A 245 7.13 0.35 15.97
C ALA A 245 8.15 1.44 16.38
N ARG A 246 7.84 2.72 16.08
CA ARG A 246 8.74 3.86 16.37
C ARG A 246 8.29 4.71 17.56
N GLN A 247 7.19 4.36 18.21
CA GLN A 247 6.64 5.01 19.40
C GLN A 247 6.39 6.52 19.23
N GLN A 248 6.02 6.94 18.03
CA GLN A 248 5.71 8.32 17.71
C GLN A 248 4.37 8.73 18.33
N MET A 249 4.36 9.88 19.00
CA MET A 249 3.14 10.48 19.54
C MET A 249 2.31 11.16 18.44
N PRO A 250 0.99 11.36 18.61
CA PRO A 250 0.15 11.99 17.58
C PRO A 250 0.66 13.34 17.07
N VAL A 251 1.27 14.16 17.92
CA VAL A 251 1.85 15.44 17.50
C VAL A 251 3.04 15.26 16.55
N MET A 252 3.79 14.17 16.69
CA MET A 252 4.90 13.85 15.80
C MET A 252 4.41 13.32 14.46
N LEU A 253 3.28 12.62 14.45
CA LEU A 253 2.60 12.22 13.20
C LEU A 253 2.11 13.44 12.41
N GLU A 254 1.51 14.42 13.12
CA GLU A 254 1.11 15.70 12.53
C GLU A 254 2.29 16.39 11.84
N GLN A 255 3.41 16.54 12.54
CA GLN A 255 4.62 17.14 12.00
C GLN A 255 5.13 16.35 10.78
N LEU A 256 5.25 15.02 10.92
CA LEU A 256 5.75 14.14 9.86
C LEU A 256 4.92 14.28 8.58
N TRP A 257 3.60 14.17 8.67
CA TRP A 257 2.72 14.23 7.50
C TRP A 257 2.71 15.61 6.86
N THR A 258 2.72 16.66 7.71
CA THR A 258 2.78 18.03 7.20
C THR A 258 4.09 18.28 6.47
N ASP A 259 5.23 17.94 7.08
CA ASP A 259 6.55 18.15 6.47
C ASP A 259 6.70 17.34 5.18
N TYR A 260 6.22 16.08 5.16
CA TYR A 260 6.28 15.25 3.96
C TYR A 260 5.55 15.89 2.78
N VAL A 261 4.31 16.33 2.99
CA VAL A 261 3.52 16.97 1.93
C VAL A 261 4.12 18.33 1.53
N MET A 262 4.53 19.12 2.51
CA MET A 262 5.07 20.47 2.25
C MET A 262 6.42 20.43 1.54
N GLU A 263 7.24 19.41 1.78
CA GLU A 263 8.50 19.25 1.04
C GLU A 263 8.22 18.93 -0.44
N LEU A 264 7.28 18.03 -0.75
CA LEU A 264 6.89 17.75 -2.14
C LEU A 264 6.31 19.00 -2.85
N VAL A 265 5.56 19.83 -2.12
CA VAL A 265 5.08 21.12 -2.62
C VAL A 265 6.27 22.04 -2.91
N HIS A 266 7.21 22.17 -1.97
CA HIS A 266 8.40 23.00 -2.15
C HIS A 266 9.26 22.55 -3.35
N GLU A 267 9.49 21.26 -3.50
CA GLU A 267 10.20 20.72 -4.65
C GLU A 267 9.50 21.04 -5.99
N ALA A 268 8.17 21.01 -6.01
CA ALA A 268 7.41 21.38 -7.21
C ALA A 268 7.40 22.90 -7.48
N GLU A 269 7.55 23.75 -6.44
CA GLU A 269 7.73 25.19 -6.59
C GLU A 269 9.12 25.54 -7.14
N VAL A 270 10.15 24.81 -6.69
CA VAL A 270 11.55 25.01 -7.13
C VAL A 270 11.77 24.49 -8.55
N ASP A 271 11.14 23.37 -8.91
CA ASP A 271 11.20 22.77 -10.25
C ASP A 271 9.78 22.50 -10.78
N PRO A 272 9.13 23.49 -11.40
CA PRO A 272 7.76 23.35 -11.91
C PRO A 272 7.63 22.34 -13.07
N ASP A 273 8.71 21.99 -13.73
CA ASP A 273 8.73 21.05 -14.86
C ASP A 273 8.84 19.57 -14.39
N ARG A 274 9.07 19.35 -13.09
CA ARG A 274 9.10 17.98 -12.55
C ARG A 274 7.72 17.31 -12.67
N PRO A 275 7.69 15.96 -12.83
CA PRO A 275 6.46 15.20 -12.77
C PRO A 275 5.68 15.45 -11.49
N ALA A 276 4.36 15.37 -11.58
CA ALA A 276 3.49 15.43 -10.42
C ALA A 276 3.63 14.16 -9.57
N THR A 277 3.57 14.32 -8.26
CA THR A 277 3.82 13.27 -7.25
C THR A 277 2.54 12.82 -6.56
N VAL A 278 2.60 11.67 -5.89
CA VAL A 278 1.52 11.10 -5.07
C VAL A 278 2.05 10.75 -3.69
N VAL A 279 1.28 11.06 -2.67
CA VAL A 279 1.48 10.54 -1.33
C VAL A 279 0.20 9.95 -0.76
N ALA A 280 0.21 8.68 -0.41
CA ALA A 280 -0.85 8.05 0.35
C ALA A 280 -0.47 8.00 1.82
N ILE A 281 -1.36 8.48 2.70
CA ILE A 281 -1.18 8.49 4.15
C ILE A 281 -2.08 7.42 4.75
N GLY A 282 -1.46 6.40 5.36
CA GLY A 282 -2.18 5.30 6.00
C GLY A 282 -2.62 5.66 7.42
N ILE A 283 -3.92 5.54 7.71
CA ILE A 283 -4.50 5.85 9.02
C ILE A 283 -5.32 4.68 9.56
N HIS A 284 -5.11 4.37 10.85
CA HIS A 284 -5.78 3.27 11.53
C HIS A 284 -6.69 3.79 12.65
N PRO A 285 -7.87 3.19 12.85
CA PRO A 285 -8.87 3.71 13.80
C PRO A 285 -8.40 3.68 15.26
N PHE A 286 -7.52 2.76 15.63
CA PHE A 286 -6.97 2.65 16.99
C PHE A 286 -5.75 3.58 17.23
N VAL A 287 -5.20 4.21 16.21
CA VAL A 287 -4.14 5.23 16.30
C VAL A 287 -4.74 6.61 16.05
N SER A 288 -5.03 6.91 14.78
CA SER A 288 -5.55 8.21 14.35
C SER A 288 -7.00 8.46 14.76
N GLY A 289 -7.76 7.41 15.11
CA GLY A 289 -9.13 7.53 15.61
C GLY A 289 -9.25 7.80 17.11
N THR A 290 -8.14 7.84 17.86
CA THR A 290 -8.15 8.35 19.26
C THR A 290 -8.42 9.85 19.28
N PRO A 291 -8.92 10.45 20.39
CA PRO A 291 -9.14 11.89 20.46
C PRO A 291 -7.89 12.72 20.11
N SER A 292 -6.73 12.33 20.62
CA SER A 292 -5.45 13.01 20.32
C SER A 292 -4.99 12.79 18.88
N GLY A 293 -5.16 11.56 18.33
CA GLY A 293 -4.86 11.25 16.94
C GLY A 293 -5.74 12.02 15.98
N ALA A 294 -7.06 12.04 16.23
CA ALA A 294 -8.00 12.79 15.39
C ALA A 294 -7.77 14.32 15.46
N ALA A 295 -7.32 14.84 16.60
CA ALA A 295 -6.95 16.25 16.70
C ALA A 295 -5.71 16.59 15.86
N ALA A 296 -4.69 15.73 15.86
CA ALA A 296 -3.51 15.87 15.00
C ALA A 296 -3.89 15.75 13.53
N LEU A 297 -4.63 14.69 13.17
CA LEU A 297 -5.11 14.48 11.80
C LEU A 297 -5.95 15.65 11.27
N ARG A 298 -6.82 16.22 12.10
CA ARG A 298 -7.62 17.40 11.74
C ARG A 298 -6.73 18.57 11.36
N ARG A 299 -5.69 18.88 12.15
CA ARG A 299 -4.78 20.01 11.85
C ARG A 299 -3.99 19.79 10.56
N VAL A 300 -3.57 18.55 10.29
CA VAL A 300 -2.95 18.18 9.01
C VAL A 300 -3.90 18.46 7.85
N LEU A 301 -5.13 17.93 7.93
CA LEU A 301 -6.15 18.12 6.87
C LEU A 301 -6.45 19.60 6.62
N GLU A 302 -6.65 20.38 7.70
CA GLU A 302 -6.89 21.82 7.61
C GLU A 302 -5.70 22.53 6.95
N ARG A 303 -4.45 22.17 7.31
CA ARG A 303 -3.24 22.80 6.77
C ARG A 303 -3.01 22.48 5.30
N ILE A 304 -3.08 21.21 4.90
CA ILE A 304 -2.79 20.80 3.51
C ILE A 304 -3.94 21.17 2.54
N LYS A 305 -5.17 21.31 3.02
CA LYS A 305 -6.32 21.75 2.21
C LYS A 305 -6.16 23.18 1.68
N GLU A 306 -5.40 24.02 2.38
CA GLU A 306 -5.12 25.41 1.98
C GLU A 306 -4.03 25.50 0.91
N GLU A 307 -3.32 24.40 0.64
CA GLU A 307 -2.17 24.41 -0.26
C GLU A 307 -2.57 24.39 -1.73
N LYS A 308 -2.06 25.35 -2.49
CA LYS A 308 -2.48 25.56 -3.90
C LYS A 308 -2.06 24.43 -4.83
N LEU A 309 -0.90 23.81 -4.58
CA LEU A 309 -0.37 22.73 -5.40
C LEU A 309 -0.83 21.34 -4.95
N VAL A 310 -1.61 21.25 -3.87
CA VAL A 310 -2.14 19.97 -3.37
C VAL A 310 -3.52 19.67 -3.96
N TRP A 311 -3.68 18.45 -4.46
CA TRP A 311 -4.95 17.84 -4.79
C TRP A 311 -5.30 16.81 -3.73
N LEU A 312 -6.16 17.18 -2.77
CA LEU A 312 -6.74 16.24 -1.82
C LEU A 312 -7.79 15.40 -2.53
N THR A 313 -7.59 14.08 -2.56
CA THR A 313 -8.40 13.18 -3.37
C THR A 313 -8.48 11.78 -2.75
N ASP A 314 -9.14 10.85 -3.44
CA ASP A 314 -9.13 9.43 -3.15
C ASP A 314 -8.30 8.65 -4.19
N VAL A 315 -8.00 7.38 -3.87
CA VAL A 315 -7.09 6.56 -4.69
C VAL A 315 -7.72 6.18 -6.05
N ASP A 316 -9.04 5.94 -6.10
CA ASP A 316 -9.72 5.64 -7.37
C ASP A 316 -9.62 6.82 -8.34
N SER A 317 -9.75 8.05 -7.83
CA SER A 317 -9.61 9.28 -8.62
C SER A 317 -8.17 9.47 -9.15
N ILE A 318 -7.14 9.11 -8.37
CA ILE A 318 -5.75 9.09 -8.85
C ILE A 318 -5.59 8.12 -10.01
N TYR A 319 -6.11 6.89 -9.85
CA TYR A 319 -6.07 5.88 -10.91
C TYR A 319 -6.79 6.34 -12.18
N ASP A 320 -8.01 6.85 -12.05
CA ASP A 320 -8.83 7.26 -13.20
C ASP A 320 -8.18 8.43 -13.95
N HIS A 321 -7.59 9.39 -13.25
CA HIS A 321 -6.88 10.52 -13.87
C HIS A 321 -5.60 10.07 -14.59
N ALA A 322 -4.79 9.23 -13.96
CA ALA A 322 -3.52 8.78 -14.52
C ALA A 322 -3.67 7.96 -15.83
N LEU A 323 -4.82 7.33 -16.05
CA LEU A 323 -5.12 6.55 -17.26
C LEU A 323 -5.93 7.33 -18.31
N GLY A 324 -6.49 8.46 -17.95
CA GLY A 324 -7.26 9.33 -18.84
C GLY A 324 -6.42 10.34 -19.61
N GLN A 325 -5.09 10.35 -19.39
CA GLN A 325 -4.12 11.21 -20.08
C GLN A 325 -3.49 10.52 -21.27
#